data_7803d439b8eff43b0bacab2c9ee002c0
#
_entry.id   7803d439b8eff43b0bacab2c9ee002c0
#
_cell.length_a   1.000
_cell.length_b   1.000
_cell.length_c   1.000
_cell.angle_alpha   90.00
_cell.angle_beta   90.00
_cell.angle_gamma   90.00
#
_symmetry.space_group_name_H-M   'P 1'
#
loop_
_entity.id
_entity.type
_entity.pdbx_description
1 polymer ?
#
loop_
_entity_poly.entity_id
_entity_poly.type
_entity_poly.pdbx_seq_one_letter_code
_entity_poly.pdbx_strand_id
1 'polypeptide(L)'
;SLTDKHGQRIPGVYRGTFKVGKPSDTFLNFETWGKGLVYVNGHAMGRIWEIGPQQTLYIPGCWLKKGENEILVFDIVGPKDVTCEGLREPLIDNLQITKPLKHDDSSILNKVDLSKVTLASEGSFAPGNGWQEVKFNQPVKARYVGLLAHNAQDEKEIASIAELYLLDEDGE
;
A
#
# COMPACT_ATOMS: atom_id res chain seq x y z
N SER A 1 4.32 21.72 -18.14
CA SER A 1 3.18 21.55 -17.23
C SER A 1 3.17 20.11 -16.71
N LEU A 2 2.96 19.92 -15.42
CA LEU A 2 2.83 18.61 -14.77
C LEU A 2 1.36 18.13 -14.76
N THR A 3 0.47 18.95 -15.29
CA THR A 3 -0.95 18.64 -15.43
C THR A 3 -1.40 18.79 -16.87
N ASP A 4 -2.38 17.98 -17.23
CA ASP A 4 -3.07 18.04 -18.51
C ASP A 4 -4.07 19.22 -18.57
N LYS A 5 -4.79 19.34 -19.68
CA LYS A 5 -5.83 20.37 -19.88
C LYS A 5 -7.02 20.29 -18.92
N HIS A 6 -7.16 19.19 -18.20
CA HIS A 6 -8.21 18.97 -17.20
C HIS A 6 -7.69 19.12 -15.76
N GLY A 7 -6.42 19.53 -15.57
CA GLY A 7 -5.77 19.65 -14.27
C GLY A 7 -5.33 18.32 -13.65
N GLN A 8 -5.38 17.22 -14.40
CA GLN A 8 -4.91 15.91 -13.91
C GLN A 8 -3.40 15.79 -14.07
N ARG A 9 -2.75 15.20 -13.08
CA ARG A 9 -1.30 14.93 -13.12
C ARG A 9 -0.97 14.00 -14.29
N ILE A 10 0.14 14.24 -14.94
CA ILE A 10 0.55 13.50 -16.13
C ILE A 10 1.44 12.33 -15.73
N PRO A 11 1.00 11.08 -15.94
CA PRO A 11 1.88 9.92 -15.86
C PRO A 11 3.01 10.03 -16.89
N GLY A 12 4.18 9.49 -16.53
CA GLY A 12 5.29 9.56 -17.47
C GLY A 12 6.60 8.96 -16.98
N VAL A 13 7.59 9.12 -17.81
CA VAL A 13 8.99 8.79 -17.50
C VAL A 13 9.75 10.11 -17.37
N TYR A 14 10.29 10.33 -16.19
CA TYR A 14 11.01 11.54 -15.83
C TYR A 14 12.49 11.21 -15.69
N ARG A 15 13.33 11.95 -16.38
CA ARG A 15 14.78 11.81 -16.32
C ARG A 15 15.40 13.09 -15.82
N GLY A 16 16.29 12.96 -14.85
CA GLY A 16 17.05 14.08 -14.30
C GLY A 16 18.48 13.71 -13.97
N THR A 17 19.27 14.72 -13.62
CA THR A 17 20.63 14.53 -13.11
C THR A 17 20.82 15.32 -11.81
N PHE A 18 21.70 14.81 -10.96
CA PHE A 18 22.12 15.47 -9.74
C PHE A 18 23.62 15.29 -9.51
N LYS A 19 24.24 16.22 -8.79
CA LYS A 19 25.69 16.19 -8.53
C LYS A 19 26.00 15.76 -7.11
N VAL A 20 26.94 14.85 -6.99
CA VAL A 20 27.45 14.34 -5.70
C VAL A 20 28.92 14.72 -5.54
N GLY A 21 29.26 15.41 -4.45
CA GLY A 21 30.63 15.78 -4.15
C GLY A 21 31.45 14.60 -3.65
N LYS A 22 30.91 13.86 -2.69
CA LYS A 22 31.48 12.64 -2.11
C LYS A 22 30.40 11.58 -2.01
N PRO A 23 30.52 10.45 -2.77
CA PRO A 23 29.58 9.35 -2.67
C PRO A 23 29.49 8.80 -1.25
N SER A 24 28.29 8.66 -0.75
CA SER A 24 27.96 8.09 0.54
C SER A 24 26.51 7.60 0.51
N ASP A 25 26.17 6.74 1.45
CA ASP A 25 24.80 6.30 1.62
C ASP A 25 23.87 7.49 1.88
N THR A 26 22.70 7.46 1.25
CA THR A 26 21.72 8.54 1.37
C THR A 26 20.31 8.01 1.14
N PHE A 27 19.32 8.82 1.45
CA PHE A 27 17.92 8.56 1.15
C PHE A 27 17.41 9.64 0.22
N LEU A 28 16.78 9.25 -0.90
CA LEU A 28 16.10 10.21 -1.78
C LEU A 28 14.63 10.33 -1.40
N ASN A 29 14.17 11.57 -1.19
CA ASN A 29 12.79 11.87 -0.87
C ASN A 29 11.95 11.97 -2.14
N PHE A 30 10.83 11.21 -2.17
CA PHE A 30 9.86 11.15 -3.25
C PHE A 30 8.45 11.55 -2.80
N GLU A 31 8.31 12.29 -1.73
CA GLU A 31 7.01 12.69 -1.16
C GLU A 31 6.10 13.43 -2.17
N THR A 32 6.70 14.14 -3.13
CA THR A 32 5.95 14.87 -4.16
C THR A 32 5.60 14.04 -5.39
N TRP A 33 6.10 12.82 -5.48
CA TRP A 33 5.86 11.90 -6.58
C TRP A 33 4.60 11.05 -6.35
N GLY A 34 4.04 10.50 -7.42
CA GLY A 34 2.81 9.73 -7.35
C GLY A 34 3.02 8.26 -6.96
N LYS A 35 3.13 7.40 -7.96
CA LYS A 35 3.34 5.95 -7.76
C LYS A 35 4.15 5.38 -8.90
N GLY A 36 5.22 4.65 -8.59
CA GLY A 36 6.06 4.13 -9.66
C GLY A 36 7.33 3.43 -9.21
N LEU A 37 8.32 3.46 -10.09
CA LEU A 37 9.63 2.85 -9.92
C LEU A 37 10.73 3.88 -10.14
N VAL A 38 11.83 3.75 -9.39
CA VAL A 38 12.98 4.65 -9.46
C VAL A 38 14.24 3.87 -9.80
N TYR A 39 15.05 4.47 -10.67
CA TYR A 39 16.39 3.99 -11.00
C TYR A 39 17.41 5.12 -10.82
N VAL A 40 18.56 4.77 -10.26
CA VAL A 40 19.71 5.68 -10.16
C VAL A 40 20.93 5.02 -10.79
N ASN A 41 21.57 5.67 -11.76
CA ASN A 41 22.70 5.14 -12.53
C ASN A 41 22.46 3.73 -13.09
N GLY A 42 21.21 3.41 -13.47
CA GLY A 42 20.80 2.09 -13.97
C GLY A 42 20.46 1.06 -12.90
N HIS A 43 20.65 1.36 -11.62
CA HIS A 43 20.26 0.47 -10.51
C HIS A 43 18.82 0.71 -10.11
N ALA A 44 18.03 -0.36 -10.01
CA ALA A 44 16.66 -0.29 -9.52
C ALA A 44 16.63 -0.02 -8.02
N MET A 45 16.07 1.13 -7.62
CA MET A 45 15.98 1.55 -6.22
C MET A 45 14.77 0.97 -5.50
N GLY A 46 13.69 0.76 -6.24
CA GLY A 46 12.45 0.26 -5.70
C GLY A 46 11.23 1.09 -6.09
N ARG A 47 10.15 0.88 -5.35
CA ARG A 47 8.85 1.48 -5.60
C ARG A 47 8.63 2.73 -4.75
N ILE A 48 8.03 3.74 -5.36
CA ILE A 48 7.48 4.92 -4.68
C ILE A 48 5.95 4.87 -4.67
N TRP A 49 5.35 5.46 -3.64
CA TRP A 49 3.90 5.64 -3.56
C TRP A 49 3.55 6.82 -2.65
N GLU A 50 2.84 7.81 -3.19
CA GLU A 50 2.51 9.07 -2.48
C GLU A 50 1.77 8.89 -1.15
N ILE A 51 1.03 7.79 -0.99
CA ILE A 51 0.34 7.53 0.28
C ILE A 51 1.26 7.02 1.39
N GLY A 52 2.46 6.63 1.05
CA GLY A 52 3.43 6.10 2.01
C GLY A 52 3.08 4.73 2.57
N PRO A 53 3.50 4.43 3.80
CA PRO A 53 4.20 5.29 4.76
C PRO A 53 5.65 5.64 4.40
N GLN A 54 6.30 4.86 3.53
CA GLN A 54 7.66 5.09 3.08
C GLN A 54 7.69 6.18 2.00
N GLN A 55 8.35 7.29 2.28
CA GLN A 55 8.51 8.41 1.34
C GLN A 55 9.91 8.50 0.74
N THR A 56 10.86 7.73 1.28
CA THR A 56 12.26 7.74 0.83
C THR A 56 12.71 6.39 0.31
N LEU A 57 13.66 6.42 -0.63
CA LEU A 57 14.38 5.24 -1.07
C LEU A 57 15.87 5.35 -0.71
N TYR A 58 16.41 4.29 -0.12
CA TYR A 58 17.82 4.18 0.22
C TYR A 58 18.67 3.98 -1.03
N ILE A 59 19.78 4.73 -1.12
CA ILE A 59 20.79 4.57 -2.16
C ILE A 59 22.13 4.24 -1.53
N PRO A 60 22.70 3.08 -1.81
CA PRO A 60 24.06 2.75 -1.44
C PRO A 60 25.06 3.71 -2.07
N GLY A 61 26.00 4.23 -1.30
CA GLY A 61 27.04 5.14 -1.80
C GLY A 61 27.89 4.55 -2.93
N CYS A 62 28.03 3.23 -2.97
CA CYS A 62 28.77 2.54 -4.06
C CYS A 62 28.06 2.61 -5.43
N TRP A 63 26.78 2.94 -5.48
CA TRP A 63 26.03 3.16 -6.74
C TRP A 63 26.10 4.61 -7.22
N LEU A 64 26.61 5.51 -6.36
CA LEU A 64 26.80 6.92 -6.70
C LEU A 64 28.21 7.17 -7.25
N LYS A 65 28.32 8.16 -8.11
CA LYS A 65 29.59 8.64 -8.68
C LYS A 65 29.88 10.03 -8.13
N LYS A 66 31.16 10.35 -7.94
CA LYS A 66 31.58 11.75 -7.76
C LYS A 66 31.27 12.51 -9.04
N GLY A 67 30.58 13.63 -8.93
CA GLY A 67 30.08 14.39 -10.08
C GLY A 67 28.64 14.05 -10.42
N GLU A 68 28.32 13.96 -11.70
CA GLU A 68 26.97 13.80 -12.19
C GLU A 68 26.45 12.36 -12.08
N ASN A 69 25.23 12.22 -11.57
CA ASN A 69 24.49 10.98 -11.45
C ASN A 69 23.14 11.14 -12.16
N GLU A 70 22.64 10.08 -12.75
CA GLU A 70 21.35 10.04 -13.43
C GLU A 70 20.27 9.46 -12.51
N ILE A 71 19.10 10.06 -12.58
CA ILE A 71 17.88 9.51 -11.98
C ILE A 71 16.80 9.34 -13.05
N LEU A 72 16.11 8.22 -13.02
CA LEU A 72 14.98 7.90 -13.88
C LEU A 72 13.80 7.47 -13.02
N VAL A 73 12.66 8.12 -13.19
CA VAL A 73 11.45 7.83 -12.44
C VAL A 73 10.32 7.48 -13.41
N PHE A 74 9.77 6.29 -13.28
CA PHE A 74 8.53 5.88 -13.94
C PHE A 74 7.37 6.16 -12.98
N ASP A 75 6.57 7.17 -13.26
CA ASP A 75 5.45 7.54 -12.42
C ASP A 75 4.12 7.34 -13.17
N ILE A 76 3.31 6.40 -12.71
CA ILE A 76 2.01 6.03 -13.33
C ILE A 76 0.86 6.91 -12.89
N VAL A 77 1.06 7.79 -11.92
CA VAL A 77 0.07 8.77 -11.43
C VAL A 77 0.44 10.18 -11.88
N GLY A 78 1.74 10.46 -11.95
CA GLY A 78 2.33 11.77 -12.18
C GLY A 78 2.70 12.49 -10.89
N PRO A 79 3.80 13.22 -10.86
CA PRO A 79 4.26 13.97 -9.70
C PRO A 79 3.44 15.24 -9.47
N LYS A 80 3.41 15.69 -8.23
CA LYS A 80 2.97 17.06 -7.84
C LYS A 80 4.07 18.06 -8.12
N ASP A 81 5.31 17.64 -7.91
CA ASP A 81 6.53 18.38 -8.23
C ASP A 81 7.61 17.37 -8.64
N VAL A 82 8.46 17.74 -9.60
CA VAL A 82 9.57 16.89 -10.13
C VAL A 82 10.87 17.06 -9.32
N THR A 83 10.78 17.47 -8.08
CA THR A 83 11.92 17.60 -7.17
C THR A 83 12.23 16.28 -6.46
N CYS A 84 13.50 16.11 -6.14
CA CYS A 84 13.99 15.01 -5.31
C CYS A 84 15.14 15.52 -4.45
N GLU A 85 15.06 15.30 -3.16
CA GLU A 85 16.05 15.77 -2.18
C GLU A 85 16.77 14.58 -1.53
N GLY A 86 18.08 14.73 -1.33
CA GLY A 86 18.88 13.78 -0.56
C GLY A 86 18.81 14.05 0.94
N LEU A 87 18.40 13.05 1.72
CA LEU A 87 18.27 13.11 3.17
C LEU A 87 19.30 12.22 3.85
N ARG A 88 19.65 12.55 5.11
CA ARG A 88 20.50 11.72 5.97
C ARG A 88 19.71 10.61 6.66
N GLU A 89 18.45 10.89 6.98
CA GLU A 89 17.53 9.99 7.68
C GLU A 89 16.36 9.63 6.77
N PRO A 90 15.83 8.41 6.86
CA PRO A 90 14.68 8.00 6.06
C PRO A 90 13.38 8.61 6.57
N LEU A 91 12.42 8.82 5.66
CA LEU A 91 11.00 9.04 5.95
C LEU A 91 10.26 7.75 5.63
N ILE A 92 9.95 6.95 6.64
CA ILE A 92 9.39 5.59 6.49
C ILE A 92 8.07 5.39 7.25
N ASP A 93 7.62 6.40 7.99
CA ASP A 93 6.44 6.36 8.85
C ASP A 93 5.42 7.47 8.55
N ASN A 94 5.65 8.23 7.49
CA ASN A 94 4.79 9.33 7.08
C ASN A 94 3.66 8.84 6.15
N LEU A 95 2.52 8.46 6.73
CA LEU A 95 1.35 8.01 5.99
C LEU A 95 0.50 9.20 5.54
N GLN A 96 0.46 9.46 4.24
CA GLN A 96 -0.28 10.55 3.60
C GLN A 96 -1.73 10.13 3.26
N ILE A 97 -2.46 9.58 4.20
CA ILE A 97 -3.89 9.33 4.03
C ILE A 97 -4.64 10.61 4.36
N THR A 98 -4.97 11.39 3.35
CA THR A 98 -5.72 12.65 3.49
C THR A 98 -7.22 12.47 3.70
N LYS A 99 -7.73 11.26 3.50
CA LYS A 99 -9.09 10.88 3.90
C LYS A 99 -8.95 9.60 4.71
N PRO A 100 -9.60 9.49 5.91
CA PRO A 100 -9.85 8.17 6.41
C PRO A 100 -10.42 7.40 5.22
N LEU A 101 -9.94 6.18 5.01
CA LEU A 101 -10.63 5.26 4.13
C LEU A 101 -12.07 5.29 4.64
N LYS A 102 -12.89 6.16 4.06
CA LYS A 102 -14.32 5.94 4.17
C LYS A 102 -14.41 4.53 3.66
N HIS A 103 -14.77 3.62 4.53
CA HIS A 103 -15.43 2.42 4.07
C HIS A 103 -16.48 2.97 3.12
N ASP A 104 -16.14 2.94 1.84
CA ASP A 104 -17.10 3.29 0.84
C ASP A 104 -18.20 2.26 1.09
N ASP A 105 -19.36 2.75 1.52
CA ASP A 105 -20.54 1.91 1.66
C ASP A 105 -20.94 1.28 0.32
N SER A 106 -20.26 1.62 -0.78
CA SER A 106 -20.21 0.92 -2.04
C SER A 106 -19.34 -0.35 -2.02
N SER A 107 -18.88 -0.78 -0.83
CA SER A 107 -18.19 -2.07 -0.68
C SER A 107 -19.00 -3.18 -1.35
N ILE A 108 -18.29 -4.22 -1.78
CA ILE A 108 -18.93 -5.40 -2.40
C ILE A 108 -20.05 -5.96 -1.53
N LEU A 109 -19.96 -5.80 -0.20
CA LEU A 109 -20.98 -6.20 0.77
C LEU A 109 -22.30 -5.42 0.61
N ASN A 110 -22.27 -4.13 0.26
CA ASN A 110 -23.50 -3.37 -0.02
C ASN A 110 -24.19 -3.79 -1.33
N LYS A 111 -23.47 -4.53 -2.18
CA LYS A 111 -24.02 -5.13 -3.40
C LYS A 111 -24.52 -6.56 -3.17
N VAL A 112 -24.21 -7.15 -2.02
CA VAL A 112 -24.68 -8.48 -1.64
C VAL A 112 -26.00 -8.33 -0.91
N ASP A 113 -27.06 -8.86 -1.47
CA ASP A 113 -28.36 -8.95 -0.81
C ASP A 113 -28.29 -9.98 0.33
N LEU A 114 -28.02 -9.50 1.53
CA LEU A 114 -27.86 -10.36 2.72
C LEU A 114 -29.10 -11.19 3.02
N SER A 115 -30.28 -10.81 2.53
CA SER A 115 -31.51 -11.62 2.68
C SER A 115 -31.45 -12.92 1.88
N LYS A 116 -30.56 -13.02 0.89
CA LYS A 116 -30.33 -14.18 0.05
C LYS A 116 -29.10 -15.00 0.42
N VAL A 117 -28.42 -14.61 1.49
CA VAL A 117 -27.21 -15.30 1.98
C VAL A 117 -27.59 -16.25 3.09
N THR A 118 -27.11 -17.48 3.02
CA THR A 118 -27.27 -18.45 4.09
C THR A 118 -26.22 -18.19 5.17
N LEU A 119 -26.65 -17.89 6.38
CA LEU A 119 -25.76 -17.79 7.53
C LEU A 119 -25.27 -19.20 7.91
N ALA A 120 -23.97 -19.43 7.77
CA ALA A 120 -23.35 -20.72 8.08
C ALA A 120 -23.01 -20.86 9.57
N SER A 121 -22.56 -19.77 10.18
CA SER A 121 -22.25 -19.70 11.61
C SER A 121 -22.24 -18.25 12.08
N GLU A 122 -22.54 -18.04 13.35
CA GLU A 122 -22.43 -16.74 14.04
C GLU A 122 -21.77 -16.97 15.40
N GLY A 123 -20.93 -16.01 15.83
CA GLY A 123 -20.26 -16.10 17.11
C GLY A 123 -19.30 -14.94 17.34
N SER A 124 -18.52 -15.04 18.39
CA SER A 124 -17.50 -14.04 18.74
C SER A 124 -16.13 -14.70 18.84
N PHE A 125 -15.14 -14.07 18.28
CA PHE A 125 -13.76 -14.48 18.47
C PHE A 125 -13.29 -14.10 19.89
N ALA A 126 -12.44 -14.95 20.48
CA ALA A 126 -11.84 -14.65 21.78
C ALA A 126 -10.83 -13.49 21.66
N PRO A 127 -10.62 -12.70 22.75
CA PRO A 127 -9.56 -11.70 22.77
C PRO A 127 -8.19 -12.35 22.59
N GLY A 128 -7.31 -11.71 21.80
CA GLY A 128 -5.93 -12.14 21.63
C GLY A 128 -5.49 -12.23 20.16
N ASN A 129 -4.21 -12.59 20.00
CA ASN A 129 -3.59 -12.81 18.71
C ASN A 129 -3.44 -14.31 18.45
N GLY A 130 -3.54 -14.71 17.21
CA GLY A 130 -3.31 -16.08 16.76
C GLY A 130 -4.51 -16.68 16.05
N TRP A 131 -4.39 -17.93 15.71
CA TRP A 131 -5.42 -18.67 15.00
C TRP A 131 -6.64 -18.92 15.89
N GLN A 132 -7.80 -18.73 15.30
CA GLN A 132 -9.08 -19.04 15.90
C GLN A 132 -9.92 -19.81 14.90
N GLU A 133 -10.55 -20.88 15.35
CA GLU A 133 -11.35 -21.76 14.53
C GLU A 133 -12.83 -21.54 14.83
N VAL A 134 -13.63 -21.45 13.76
CA VAL A 134 -15.09 -21.42 13.84
C VAL A 134 -15.62 -22.62 13.08
N LYS A 135 -16.31 -23.50 13.78
CA LYS A 135 -16.96 -24.67 13.17
C LYS A 135 -18.35 -24.32 12.69
N PHE A 136 -18.66 -24.73 11.47
CA PHE A 136 -20.04 -24.65 10.98
C PHE A 136 -20.90 -25.73 11.65
N ASN A 137 -22.13 -25.40 11.95
CA ASN A 137 -23.07 -26.32 12.60
C ASN A 137 -23.40 -27.53 11.72
N GLN A 138 -23.22 -27.39 10.41
CA GLN A 138 -23.40 -28.45 9.41
C GLN A 138 -22.55 -28.12 8.19
N PRO A 139 -22.16 -29.12 7.38
CA PRO A 139 -21.43 -28.90 6.14
C PRO A 139 -22.19 -27.97 5.21
N VAL A 140 -21.48 -26.98 4.65
CA VAL A 140 -22.05 -26.00 3.74
C VAL A 140 -21.40 -26.13 2.36
N LYS A 141 -22.22 -26.34 1.34
CA LYS A 141 -21.73 -26.30 -0.05
C LYS A 141 -21.97 -24.91 -0.61
N ALA A 142 -20.89 -24.17 -0.79
CA ALA A 142 -20.94 -22.80 -1.31
C ALA A 142 -19.85 -22.56 -2.35
N ARG A 143 -20.10 -21.64 -3.28
CA ARG A 143 -19.09 -21.15 -4.24
C ARG A 143 -18.27 -20.01 -3.64
N TYR A 144 -18.86 -19.26 -2.76
CA TYR A 144 -18.25 -18.11 -2.08
C TYR A 144 -18.60 -18.16 -0.61
N VAL A 145 -17.65 -17.78 0.24
CA VAL A 145 -17.84 -17.61 1.67
C VAL A 145 -17.40 -16.18 2.01
N GLY A 146 -18.21 -15.51 2.80
CA GLY A 146 -17.93 -14.17 3.30
C GLY A 146 -17.89 -14.15 4.81
N LEU A 147 -16.98 -13.40 5.38
CA LEU A 147 -16.93 -13.07 6.78
C LEU A 147 -17.46 -11.65 6.97
N LEU A 148 -18.47 -11.49 7.81
CA LEU A 148 -19.01 -10.19 8.20
C LEU A 148 -18.68 -9.93 9.68
N ALA A 149 -17.84 -8.92 9.94
CA ALA A 149 -17.59 -8.46 11.30
C ALA A 149 -18.59 -7.35 11.65
N HIS A 150 -19.35 -7.55 12.74
CA HIS A 150 -20.33 -6.57 13.22
C HIS A 150 -19.72 -5.54 14.17
N ASN A 151 -18.68 -5.94 14.90
CA ASN A 151 -17.95 -5.08 15.83
C ASN A 151 -16.52 -5.60 16.02
N ALA A 152 -15.67 -4.77 16.61
CA ALA A 152 -14.36 -5.15 17.09
C ALA A 152 -14.35 -5.25 18.62
N GLN A 153 -13.46 -6.05 19.19
CA GLN A 153 -13.37 -6.27 20.64
C GLN A 153 -12.89 -5.04 21.43
N ASP A 154 -12.21 -4.12 20.76
CA ASP A 154 -11.69 -2.88 21.32
C ASP A 154 -12.62 -1.68 21.09
N GLU A 155 -13.89 -1.96 20.74
CA GLU A 155 -14.93 -0.95 20.44
C GLU A 155 -14.59 -0.02 19.27
N LYS A 156 -13.52 -0.31 18.51
CA LYS A 156 -13.21 0.44 17.29
C LYS A 156 -14.05 -0.04 16.12
N GLU A 157 -14.27 0.84 15.17
CA GLU A 157 -15.03 0.54 13.94
C GLU A 157 -14.24 -0.29 12.91
N ILE A 158 -13.05 -0.80 13.29
CA ILE A 158 -12.14 -1.51 12.40
C ILE A 158 -11.84 -2.89 12.97
N ALA A 159 -12.11 -3.91 12.18
CA ALA A 159 -11.60 -5.25 12.39
C ALA A 159 -10.64 -5.61 11.27
N SER A 160 -9.55 -6.27 11.57
CA SER A 160 -8.59 -6.77 10.60
C SER A 160 -8.39 -8.27 10.75
N ILE A 161 -8.21 -8.94 9.64
CA ILE A 161 -7.88 -10.35 9.57
C ILE A 161 -6.64 -10.50 8.69
N ALA A 162 -5.64 -11.23 9.16
CA ALA A 162 -4.40 -11.43 8.40
C ALA A 162 -4.58 -12.49 7.32
N GLU A 163 -5.22 -13.60 7.69
CA GLU A 163 -5.43 -14.75 6.82
C GLU A 163 -6.75 -15.44 7.17
N LEU A 164 -7.43 -16.01 6.19
CA LEU A 164 -8.65 -16.78 6.33
C LEU A 164 -8.51 -18.09 5.56
N TYR A 165 -8.67 -19.20 6.25
CA TYR A 165 -8.71 -20.53 5.65
C TYR A 165 -10.09 -21.13 5.79
N LEU A 166 -10.51 -21.85 4.78
CA LEU A 166 -11.68 -22.71 4.80
C LEU A 166 -11.17 -24.14 4.74
N LEU A 167 -11.57 -24.92 5.73
CA LEU A 167 -11.15 -26.31 5.83
C LEU A 167 -12.39 -27.20 5.58
N ASP A 168 -12.17 -28.34 4.96
CA ASP A 168 -13.19 -29.36 4.83
C ASP A 168 -13.32 -30.22 6.10
N GLU A 169 -14.07 -31.33 6.01
CA GLU A 169 -14.28 -32.22 7.14
C GLU A 169 -13.01 -32.94 7.60
N ASP A 170 -12.03 -33.07 6.71
CA ASP A 170 -10.74 -33.70 6.97
C ASP A 170 -9.68 -32.72 7.45
N GLY A 171 -10.00 -31.41 7.43
CA GLY A 171 -9.10 -30.33 7.87
C GLY A 171 -8.06 -29.94 6.82
N GLU A 172 -8.35 -30.19 5.55
CA GLU A 172 -7.50 -29.84 4.40
C GLU A 172 -8.02 -28.59 3.63
#